data_f2a73738b2d5f5324917907425de40e8
#
_entry.id   f2a73738b2d5f5324917907425de40e8
#
_cell.length_a   1.000
_cell.length_b   1.000
_cell.length_c   1.000
_cell.angle_alpha   90.00
_cell.angle_beta   90.00
_cell.angle_gamma   90.00
#
_symmetry.space_group_name_H-M   'P 1'
#
loop_
_entity.id
_entity.type
_entity.pdbx_description
1 polymer ?
#
loop_
_entity_poly.entity_id
_entity_poly.type
_entity_poly.pdbx_seq_one_letter_code
_entity_poly.pdbx_strand_id
1 'polypeptide(L)'
;MTLVPKIDGKVALVSGSGRGIGREIALKLASEGARVVVNDLDAAPAAQTVADIAAAGGTAVACPGSVTEAGFAERFVATAVDTWGGLDIIVNNAGYTWDNVVQKMSDEQWEAMLAVHLTAPFRILRAASHFIRETARREADEGREVFRKVVNVSSTSGVYGNAGQANYAAAKAGINGLTKAMAKEWGRYKVTVNSVAFGLIKTRLTEADADAGASIDIEGRTIKVGVNPQILKNAEAMIPLGRGGHPHEAAGAVYLFCIPESNYVSGQVLVCGGGRP
;
A
#
# COMPACT_ATOMS: atom_id res chain seq x y z
N MET A 1 -3.57 -24.41 -22.22
CA MET A 1 -2.40 -24.12 -21.36
C MET A 1 -2.91 -23.41 -20.11
N THR A 2 -2.86 -24.07 -18.98
CA THR A 2 -3.11 -23.42 -17.68
C THR A 2 -1.99 -22.41 -17.47
N LEU A 3 -2.32 -21.12 -17.39
CA LEU A 3 -1.34 -20.08 -17.07
C LEU A 3 -0.84 -20.34 -15.65
N VAL A 4 0.46 -20.60 -15.49
CA VAL A 4 1.08 -20.69 -14.17
C VAL A 4 1.05 -19.31 -13.53
N PRO A 5 0.54 -19.15 -12.30
CA PRO A 5 0.52 -17.88 -11.60
C PRO A 5 1.96 -17.31 -11.48
N LYS A 6 2.13 -16.00 -11.75
CA LYS A 6 3.47 -15.40 -11.86
C LYS A 6 4.21 -15.25 -10.52
N ILE A 7 3.48 -15.27 -9.43
CA ILE A 7 4.02 -15.11 -8.07
C ILE A 7 3.61 -16.28 -7.16
N ASP A 8 3.46 -17.46 -7.77
CA ASP A 8 3.10 -18.68 -7.05
C ASP A 8 4.05 -18.97 -5.88
N GLY A 9 3.47 -19.30 -4.72
CA GLY A 9 4.20 -19.59 -3.49
C GLY A 9 4.92 -18.40 -2.84
N LYS A 10 4.90 -17.19 -3.44
CA LYS A 10 5.47 -15.98 -2.85
C LYS A 10 4.72 -15.54 -1.60
N VAL A 11 5.42 -14.97 -0.63
CA VAL A 11 4.82 -14.48 0.62
C VAL A 11 4.75 -12.96 0.59
N ALA A 12 3.54 -12.42 0.75
CA ALA A 12 3.26 -11.00 0.66
C ALA A 12 2.70 -10.41 1.96
N LEU A 13 3.20 -9.25 2.36
CA LEU A 13 2.59 -8.38 3.37
C LEU A 13 1.84 -7.26 2.66
N VAL A 14 0.57 -7.03 3.03
CA VAL A 14 -0.20 -5.89 2.52
C VAL A 14 -0.82 -5.14 3.71
N SER A 15 -0.33 -3.95 4.01
CA SER A 15 -0.89 -3.13 5.07
C SER A 15 -2.17 -2.41 4.62
N GLY A 16 -3.16 -2.27 5.54
CA GLY A 16 -4.45 -1.65 5.23
C GLY A 16 -5.24 -2.41 4.17
N SER A 17 -5.28 -3.73 4.25
CA SER A 17 -5.83 -4.61 3.22
C SER A 17 -7.15 -5.30 3.58
N GLY A 18 -7.82 -4.83 4.63
CA GLY A 18 -9.19 -5.28 4.93
C GLY A 18 -10.26 -4.60 4.06
N ARG A 19 -9.95 -3.48 3.40
CA ARG A 19 -10.92 -2.66 2.65
C ARG A 19 -10.25 -1.98 1.44
N GLY A 20 -11.09 -1.48 0.52
CA GLY A 20 -10.70 -0.57 -0.56
C GLY A 20 -9.56 -1.10 -1.44
N ILE A 21 -8.60 -0.23 -1.75
CA ILE A 21 -7.47 -0.56 -2.63
C ILE A 21 -6.63 -1.70 -2.06
N GLY A 22 -6.34 -1.66 -0.75
CA GLY A 22 -5.52 -2.69 -0.10
C GLY A 22 -6.15 -4.07 -0.17
N ARG A 23 -7.47 -4.18 0.00
CA ARG A 23 -8.22 -5.42 -0.18
C ARG A 23 -8.07 -5.97 -1.60
N GLU A 24 -8.27 -5.13 -2.61
CA GLU A 24 -8.11 -5.54 -4.02
C GLU A 24 -6.66 -5.95 -4.34
N ILE A 25 -5.66 -5.29 -3.72
CA ILE A 25 -4.26 -5.72 -3.83
C ILE A 25 -4.07 -7.11 -3.23
N ALA A 26 -4.59 -7.36 -2.02
CA ALA A 26 -4.49 -8.66 -1.36
C ALA A 26 -5.16 -9.77 -2.18
N LEU A 27 -6.38 -9.52 -2.68
CA LEU A 27 -7.11 -10.45 -3.56
C LEU A 27 -6.33 -10.71 -4.85
N LYS A 28 -5.81 -9.65 -5.51
CA LYS A 28 -5.03 -9.80 -6.73
C LYS A 28 -3.77 -10.62 -6.52
N LEU A 29 -2.98 -10.34 -5.48
CA LEU A 29 -1.77 -11.11 -5.19
C LEU A 29 -2.10 -12.57 -4.87
N ALA A 30 -3.16 -12.82 -4.09
CA ALA A 30 -3.60 -14.19 -3.77
C ALA A 30 -4.09 -14.96 -5.01
N SER A 31 -4.83 -14.31 -5.93
CA SER A 31 -5.28 -14.92 -7.19
C SER A 31 -4.12 -15.29 -8.14
N GLU A 32 -2.95 -14.70 -7.94
CA GLU A 32 -1.72 -14.96 -8.67
C GLU A 32 -0.77 -15.91 -7.90
N GLY A 33 -1.29 -16.61 -6.88
CA GLY A 33 -0.61 -17.66 -6.15
C GLY A 33 0.17 -17.22 -4.91
N ALA A 34 0.16 -15.95 -4.55
CA ALA A 34 0.83 -15.50 -3.34
C ALA A 34 0.06 -15.90 -2.06
N ARG A 35 0.82 -16.16 -0.99
CA ARG A 35 0.31 -16.27 0.39
C ARG A 35 0.33 -14.89 1.01
N VAL A 36 -0.80 -14.40 1.51
CA VAL A 36 -0.94 -12.97 1.88
C VAL A 36 -1.17 -12.80 3.38
N VAL A 37 -0.35 -11.97 4.03
CA VAL A 37 -0.68 -11.44 5.36
C VAL A 37 -1.52 -10.19 5.16
N VAL A 38 -2.77 -10.26 5.59
CA VAL A 38 -3.76 -9.19 5.52
C VAL A 38 -3.75 -8.39 6.81
N ASN A 39 -3.52 -7.08 6.71
CA ASN A 39 -3.63 -6.17 7.85
C ASN A 39 -4.76 -5.19 7.65
N ASP A 40 -5.47 -4.90 8.71
CA ASP A 40 -6.35 -3.73 8.86
C ASP A 40 -6.30 -3.27 10.32
N LEU A 41 -6.66 -2.03 10.60
CA LEU A 41 -6.81 -1.53 11.96
C LEU A 41 -7.83 -2.39 12.73
N ASP A 42 -8.94 -2.72 12.05
CA ASP A 42 -10.03 -3.51 12.59
C ASP A 42 -9.87 -5.00 12.22
N ALA A 43 -10.09 -5.87 13.21
CA ALA A 43 -9.96 -7.31 13.02
C ALA A 43 -11.00 -7.89 12.03
N ALA A 44 -12.25 -7.40 12.08
CA ALA A 44 -13.33 -7.95 11.26
C ALA A 44 -13.11 -7.79 9.75
N PRO A 45 -12.73 -6.61 9.20
CA PRO A 45 -12.41 -6.48 7.78
C PRO A 45 -11.18 -7.29 7.35
N ALA A 46 -10.16 -7.39 8.21
CA ALA A 46 -9.01 -8.24 7.92
C ALA A 46 -9.43 -9.71 7.79
N ALA A 47 -10.23 -10.20 8.73
CA ALA A 47 -10.77 -11.57 8.70
C ALA A 47 -11.67 -11.81 7.49
N GLN A 48 -12.49 -10.84 7.09
CA GLN A 48 -13.34 -10.96 5.90
C GLN A 48 -12.50 -11.09 4.63
N THR A 49 -11.46 -10.28 4.47
CA THR A 49 -10.56 -10.40 3.31
C THR A 49 -9.86 -11.75 3.27
N VAL A 50 -9.44 -12.28 4.42
CA VAL A 50 -8.87 -13.64 4.50
C VAL A 50 -9.88 -14.70 4.07
N ALA A 51 -11.14 -14.59 4.53
CA ALA A 51 -12.20 -15.50 4.13
C ALA A 51 -12.50 -15.44 2.62
N ASP A 52 -12.52 -14.24 2.05
CA ASP A 52 -12.74 -14.04 0.60
C ASP A 52 -11.60 -14.65 -0.24
N ILE A 53 -10.35 -14.48 0.22
CA ILE A 53 -9.18 -15.12 -0.41
C ILE A 53 -9.29 -16.65 -0.35
N ALA A 54 -9.65 -17.19 0.81
CA ALA A 54 -9.82 -18.62 0.98
C ALA A 54 -10.96 -19.19 0.14
N ALA A 55 -12.09 -18.48 0.04
CA ALA A 55 -13.22 -18.85 -0.82
C ALA A 55 -12.85 -18.89 -2.30
N ALA A 56 -11.90 -18.05 -2.72
CA ALA A 56 -11.34 -18.05 -4.08
C ALA A 56 -10.20 -19.08 -4.29
N GLY A 57 -9.90 -19.92 -3.29
CA GLY A 57 -8.85 -20.94 -3.36
C GLY A 57 -7.43 -20.43 -3.06
N GLY A 58 -7.27 -19.19 -2.61
CA GLY A 58 -6.00 -18.61 -2.21
C GLY A 58 -5.66 -18.89 -0.75
N THR A 59 -4.52 -18.37 -0.29
CA THR A 59 -4.02 -18.56 1.07
C THR A 59 -3.72 -17.21 1.71
N ALA A 60 -4.30 -16.96 2.88
CA ALA A 60 -4.03 -15.74 3.63
C ALA A 60 -4.16 -15.95 5.14
N VAL A 61 -3.53 -15.06 5.93
CA VAL A 61 -3.71 -14.93 7.37
C VAL A 61 -3.90 -13.48 7.75
N ALA A 62 -4.62 -13.22 8.84
CA ALA A 62 -4.84 -11.87 9.33
C ALA A 62 -3.77 -11.46 10.36
N CYS A 63 -3.33 -10.19 10.29
CA CYS A 63 -2.53 -9.53 11.32
C CYS A 63 -3.18 -8.16 11.63
N PRO A 64 -4.24 -8.12 12.45
CA PRO A 64 -4.94 -6.87 12.76
C PRO A 64 -4.09 -5.97 13.68
N GLY A 65 -4.35 -4.68 13.59
CA GLY A 65 -3.74 -3.65 14.43
C GLY A 65 -3.26 -2.43 13.65
N SER A 66 -2.96 -1.37 14.40
CA SER A 66 -2.47 -0.12 13.82
C SER A 66 -1.04 -0.26 13.34
N VAL A 67 -0.79 0.18 12.10
CA VAL A 67 0.57 0.23 11.54
C VAL A 67 1.46 1.24 12.27
N THR A 68 0.87 2.16 13.03
CA THR A 68 1.59 3.18 13.81
C THR A 68 1.94 2.71 15.22
N GLU A 69 1.32 1.63 15.70
CA GLU A 69 1.55 1.05 17.03
C GLU A 69 3.01 0.60 17.20
N ALA A 70 3.53 0.79 18.40
CA ALA A 70 4.87 0.28 18.75
C ALA A 70 4.89 -1.26 18.71
N GLY A 71 5.90 -1.84 18.05
CA GLY A 71 6.04 -3.30 17.89
C GLY A 71 5.17 -3.91 16.78
N PHE A 72 4.27 -3.14 16.16
CA PHE A 72 3.45 -3.66 15.08
C PHE A 72 4.27 -4.13 13.88
N ALA A 73 5.25 -3.36 13.46
CA ALA A 73 6.07 -3.68 12.29
C ALA A 73 6.79 -5.03 12.46
N GLU A 74 7.34 -5.28 13.63
CA GLU A 74 7.98 -6.53 14.00
C GLU A 74 6.98 -7.70 13.98
N ARG A 75 5.79 -7.52 14.60
CA ARG A 75 4.71 -8.53 14.60
C ARG A 75 4.22 -8.83 13.19
N PHE A 76 4.06 -7.81 12.34
CA PHE A 76 3.59 -7.96 10.97
C PHE A 76 4.56 -8.78 10.12
N VAL A 77 5.87 -8.49 10.22
CA VAL A 77 6.93 -9.27 9.55
C VAL A 77 7.00 -10.68 10.11
N ALA A 78 6.98 -10.85 11.45
CA ALA A 78 7.00 -12.16 12.09
C ALA A 78 5.82 -13.03 11.65
N THR A 79 4.62 -12.46 11.48
CA THR A 79 3.45 -13.21 11.00
C THR A 79 3.73 -13.93 9.67
N ALA A 80 4.42 -13.30 8.71
CA ALA A 80 4.78 -13.93 7.44
C ALA A 80 5.86 -15.00 7.61
N VAL A 81 6.93 -14.66 8.35
CA VAL A 81 8.10 -15.52 8.53
C VAL A 81 7.73 -16.76 9.34
N ASP A 82 6.99 -16.61 10.44
CA ASP A 82 6.62 -17.71 11.32
C ASP A 82 5.57 -18.65 10.67
N THR A 83 4.67 -18.08 9.85
CA THR A 83 3.63 -18.88 9.19
C THR A 83 4.15 -19.66 7.98
N TRP A 84 5.02 -19.03 7.16
CA TRP A 84 5.41 -19.61 5.87
C TRP A 84 6.93 -19.63 5.60
N GLY A 85 7.75 -19.21 6.54
CA GLY A 85 9.22 -19.20 6.38
C GLY A 85 9.74 -18.21 5.34
N GLY A 86 8.91 -17.27 4.88
CA GLY A 86 9.23 -16.41 3.74
C GLY A 86 8.72 -14.97 3.86
N LEU A 87 9.34 -14.09 3.07
CA LEU A 87 8.88 -12.72 2.83
C LEU A 87 9.45 -12.23 1.50
N ASP A 88 8.61 -12.17 0.48
CA ASP A 88 9.01 -11.83 -0.88
C ASP A 88 8.46 -10.49 -1.36
N ILE A 89 7.27 -10.10 -0.89
CA ILE A 89 6.56 -8.90 -1.35
C ILE A 89 6.10 -8.09 -0.14
N ILE A 90 6.40 -6.79 -0.11
CA ILE A 90 5.90 -5.85 0.88
C ILE A 90 5.14 -4.74 0.16
N VAL A 91 3.85 -4.57 0.48
CA VAL A 91 3.03 -3.47 -0.02
C VAL A 91 2.64 -2.57 1.15
N ASN A 92 3.23 -1.39 1.21
CA ASN A 92 2.90 -0.35 2.16
C ASN A 92 1.73 0.48 1.61
N ASN A 93 0.50 0.07 1.97
CA ASN A 93 -0.73 0.68 1.46
C ASN A 93 -1.56 1.38 2.56
N ALA A 94 -1.46 0.99 3.82
CA ALA A 94 -2.26 1.57 4.91
C ALA A 94 -2.24 3.09 4.91
N GLY A 95 -3.42 3.69 5.09
CA GLY A 95 -3.52 5.14 5.17
C GLY A 95 -4.94 5.68 5.03
N TYR A 96 -5.06 6.94 5.36
CA TYR A 96 -6.26 7.77 5.27
C TYR A 96 -5.85 9.23 5.02
N THR A 97 -6.79 10.16 4.88
CA THR A 97 -6.52 11.59 4.80
C THR A 97 -7.15 12.32 5.97
N TRP A 98 -6.46 13.34 6.49
CA TRP A 98 -6.98 14.24 7.51
C TRP A 98 -6.63 15.67 7.11
N ASP A 99 -7.39 16.14 6.15
CA ASP A 99 -7.09 17.33 5.39
C ASP A 99 -7.48 18.62 6.12
N ASN A 100 -6.68 19.65 5.96
CA ASN A 100 -7.00 21.02 6.36
C ASN A 100 -6.11 22.01 5.61
N VAL A 101 -6.57 23.28 5.53
CA VAL A 101 -5.70 24.36 5.04
C VAL A 101 -4.62 24.68 6.07
N VAL A 102 -3.43 25.10 5.63
CA VAL A 102 -2.23 25.20 6.47
C VAL A 102 -2.45 26.02 7.75
N GLN A 103 -3.19 27.13 7.68
CA GLN A 103 -3.45 27.99 8.84
C GLN A 103 -4.42 27.40 9.86
N LYS A 104 -5.08 26.28 9.54
CA LYS A 104 -6.00 25.56 10.45
C LYS A 104 -5.54 24.13 10.74
N MET A 105 -4.47 23.68 10.11
CA MET A 105 -3.91 22.35 10.30
C MET A 105 -3.25 22.26 11.69
N SER A 106 -3.71 21.32 12.50
CA SER A 106 -3.08 21.09 13.81
C SER A 106 -1.81 20.24 13.68
N ASP A 107 -0.93 20.32 14.69
CA ASP A 107 0.23 19.45 14.78
C ASP A 107 -0.18 17.98 14.82
N GLU A 108 -1.29 17.65 15.49
CA GLU A 108 -1.84 16.29 15.51
C GLU A 108 -2.22 15.80 14.09
N GLN A 109 -2.86 16.64 13.28
CA GLN A 109 -3.17 16.28 11.88
C GLN A 109 -1.89 16.06 11.07
N TRP A 110 -0.89 16.89 11.29
CA TRP A 110 0.41 16.77 10.65
C TRP A 110 1.12 15.46 11.03
N GLU A 111 1.27 15.21 12.33
CA GLU A 111 1.97 14.05 12.87
C GLU A 111 1.28 12.73 12.50
N ALA A 112 -0.06 12.68 12.54
CA ALA A 112 -0.84 11.50 12.17
C ALA A 112 -0.58 11.09 10.71
N MET A 113 -0.54 12.05 9.78
CA MET A 113 -0.26 11.76 8.37
C MET A 113 1.18 11.31 8.14
N LEU A 114 2.15 11.93 8.79
CA LEU A 114 3.54 11.46 8.74
C LEU A 114 3.70 10.08 9.36
N ALA A 115 3.03 9.83 10.48
CA ALA A 115 3.11 8.54 11.18
C ALA A 115 2.63 7.38 10.29
N VAL A 116 1.44 7.50 9.70
CA VAL A 116 0.83 6.41 8.93
C VAL A 116 1.46 6.24 7.54
N HIS A 117 1.78 7.36 6.85
CA HIS A 117 2.20 7.30 5.44
C HIS A 117 3.71 7.25 5.20
N LEU A 118 4.51 7.59 6.21
CA LEU A 118 5.98 7.62 6.08
C LEU A 118 6.68 6.81 7.17
N THR A 119 6.36 7.07 8.44
CA THR A 119 7.05 6.41 9.56
C THR A 119 6.70 4.92 9.64
N ALA A 120 5.43 4.55 9.46
CA ALA A 120 5.02 3.14 9.49
C ALA A 120 5.66 2.31 8.36
N PRO A 121 5.63 2.73 7.07
CA PRO A 121 6.40 2.07 6.02
C PRO A 121 7.89 1.92 6.34
N PHE A 122 8.54 2.97 6.84
CA PHE A 122 9.94 2.89 7.27
C PHE A 122 10.15 1.82 8.36
N ARG A 123 9.28 1.76 9.38
CA ARG A 123 9.36 0.76 10.45
C ARG A 123 9.18 -0.66 9.92
N ILE A 124 8.23 -0.89 9.00
CA ILE A 124 8.01 -2.20 8.36
C ILE A 124 9.24 -2.64 7.58
N LEU A 125 9.83 -1.75 6.77
CA LEU A 125 11.06 -2.06 6.03
C LEU A 125 12.22 -2.33 6.98
N ARG A 126 12.38 -1.55 8.03
CA ARG A 126 13.41 -1.77 9.05
C ARG A 126 13.24 -3.13 9.75
N ALA A 127 12.04 -3.49 10.13
CA ALA A 127 11.75 -4.80 10.74
C ALA A 127 12.05 -5.97 9.78
N ALA A 128 11.75 -5.82 8.49
CA ALA A 128 12.02 -6.82 7.46
C ALA A 128 13.52 -6.95 7.13
N SER A 129 14.34 -5.95 7.43
CA SER A 129 15.72 -5.83 6.94
C SER A 129 16.62 -7.00 7.35
N HIS A 130 16.49 -7.49 8.59
CA HIS A 130 17.28 -8.62 9.06
C HIS A 130 16.98 -9.89 8.26
N PHE A 131 15.70 -10.25 8.16
CA PHE A 131 15.27 -11.44 7.41
C PHE A 131 15.70 -11.37 5.94
N ILE A 132 15.49 -10.23 5.28
CA ILE A 132 15.85 -10.03 3.86
C ILE A 132 17.35 -10.21 3.65
N ARG A 133 18.17 -9.61 4.50
CA ARG A 133 19.64 -9.68 4.39
C ARG A 133 20.17 -11.10 4.57
N GLU A 134 19.74 -11.78 5.63
CA GLU A 134 20.20 -13.15 5.93
C GLU A 134 19.73 -14.13 4.85
N THR A 135 18.48 -13.98 4.37
CA THR A 135 17.97 -14.86 3.32
C THR A 135 18.67 -14.60 1.99
N ALA A 136 18.89 -13.33 1.60
CA ALA A 136 19.60 -12.99 0.38
C ALA A 136 21.06 -13.47 0.38
N ARG A 137 21.73 -13.44 1.56
CA ARG A 137 23.07 -13.99 1.72
C ARG A 137 23.09 -15.50 1.47
N ARG A 138 22.21 -16.24 2.14
CA ARG A 138 22.09 -17.69 1.97
C ARG A 138 21.79 -18.07 0.51
N GLU A 139 20.88 -17.35 -0.14
CA GLU A 139 20.54 -17.58 -1.54
C GLU A 139 21.73 -17.33 -2.47
N ALA A 140 22.52 -16.30 -2.20
CA ALA A 140 23.74 -16.01 -2.96
C ALA A 140 24.81 -17.09 -2.76
N ASP A 141 25.00 -17.59 -1.53
CA ASP A 141 25.93 -18.69 -1.21
C ASP A 141 25.51 -20.00 -1.92
N GLU A 142 24.20 -20.20 -2.13
CA GLU A 142 23.63 -21.32 -2.87
C GLU A 142 23.63 -21.10 -4.41
N GLY A 143 24.12 -19.96 -4.90
CA GLY A 143 24.12 -19.61 -6.34
C GLY A 143 22.74 -19.28 -6.90
N ARG A 144 21.77 -18.95 -6.07
CA ARG A 144 20.40 -18.62 -6.46
C ARG A 144 20.17 -17.10 -6.50
N GLU A 145 19.56 -16.62 -7.58
CA GLU A 145 19.12 -15.23 -7.71
C GLU A 145 17.61 -15.13 -7.43
N VAL A 146 17.23 -14.55 -6.28
CA VAL A 146 15.85 -14.41 -5.88
C VAL A 146 15.50 -12.93 -5.72
N PHE A 147 14.58 -12.44 -6.55
CA PHE A 147 14.09 -11.06 -6.45
C PHE A 147 12.94 -10.94 -5.45
N ARG A 148 13.04 -9.91 -4.61
CA ARG A 148 11.99 -9.45 -3.69
C ARG A 148 11.47 -8.09 -4.12
N LYS A 149 10.26 -7.77 -3.71
CA LYS A 149 9.52 -6.60 -4.18
C LYS A 149 9.02 -5.76 -3.02
N VAL A 150 9.25 -4.46 -3.09
CA VAL A 150 8.61 -3.48 -2.22
C VAL A 150 7.83 -2.51 -3.09
N VAL A 151 6.56 -2.33 -2.78
CA VAL A 151 5.70 -1.34 -3.43
C VAL A 151 5.12 -0.41 -2.38
N ASN A 152 5.47 0.86 -2.46
CA ASN A 152 4.94 1.91 -1.60
C ASN A 152 3.78 2.61 -2.29
N VAL A 153 2.63 2.69 -1.64
CA VAL A 153 1.49 3.44 -2.15
C VAL A 153 1.68 4.92 -1.86
N SER A 154 1.85 5.69 -2.92
CA SER A 154 1.92 7.14 -2.91
C SER A 154 0.62 7.76 -3.44
N SER A 155 0.66 9.03 -3.82
CA SER A 155 -0.46 9.79 -4.36
C SER A 155 0.04 10.83 -5.35
N THR A 156 -0.81 11.22 -6.29
CA THR A 156 -0.59 12.41 -7.11
C THR A 156 -0.40 13.66 -6.25
N SER A 157 -1.01 13.73 -5.06
CA SER A 157 -0.76 14.80 -4.08
C SER A 157 0.70 14.84 -3.62
N GLY A 158 1.39 13.71 -3.52
CA GLY A 158 2.81 13.65 -3.17
C GLY A 158 3.76 13.92 -4.36
N VAL A 159 3.24 13.94 -5.58
CA VAL A 159 4.01 14.25 -6.79
C VAL A 159 3.81 15.71 -7.24
N TYR A 160 2.57 16.19 -7.20
CA TYR A 160 2.19 17.49 -7.76
C TYR A 160 1.65 18.47 -6.71
N GLY A 161 1.42 18.03 -5.47
CA GLY A 161 0.75 18.82 -4.44
C GLY A 161 -0.76 18.78 -4.56
N ASN A 162 -1.46 19.11 -3.47
CA ASN A 162 -2.90 19.35 -3.46
C ASN A 162 -3.24 20.34 -2.36
N ALA A 163 -4.06 21.34 -2.66
CA ALA A 163 -4.48 22.34 -1.69
C ALA A 163 -5.27 21.67 -0.54
N GLY A 164 -4.98 22.05 0.71
CA GLY A 164 -5.58 21.47 1.90
C GLY A 164 -4.95 20.15 2.37
N GLN A 165 -3.93 19.66 1.69
CA GLN A 165 -3.26 18.39 1.99
C GLN A 165 -1.75 18.55 2.28
N ALA A 166 -1.32 19.63 2.91
CA ALA A 166 0.10 19.87 3.16
C ALA A 166 0.77 18.70 3.90
N ASN A 167 0.13 18.15 4.93
CA ASN A 167 0.59 17.00 5.70
C ASN A 167 0.64 15.71 4.85
N TYR A 168 -0.44 15.38 4.18
CA TYR A 168 -0.56 14.20 3.33
C TYR A 168 0.41 14.28 2.13
N ALA A 169 0.47 15.42 1.45
CA ALA A 169 1.38 15.63 0.32
C ALA A 169 2.85 15.51 0.76
N ALA A 170 3.24 16.10 1.90
CA ALA A 170 4.58 15.97 2.44
C ALA A 170 4.93 14.50 2.75
N ALA A 171 4.03 13.75 3.41
CA ALA A 171 4.24 12.35 3.71
C ALA A 171 4.35 11.49 2.43
N LYS A 172 3.49 11.74 1.43
CA LYS A 172 3.49 11.03 0.14
C LYS A 172 4.66 11.43 -0.77
N ALA A 173 5.19 12.63 -0.66
CA ALA A 173 6.47 13.01 -1.26
C ALA A 173 7.64 12.33 -0.54
N GLY A 174 7.60 12.28 0.79
CA GLY A 174 8.58 11.58 1.62
C GLY A 174 8.71 10.10 1.28
N ILE A 175 7.58 9.39 1.08
CA ILE A 175 7.61 7.97 0.70
C ILE A 175 8.24 7.75 -0.69
N ASN A 176 8.10 8.70 -1.63
CA ASN A 176 8.78 8.66 -2.91
C ASN A 176 10.30 8.80 -2.74
N GLY A 177 10.75 9.64 -1.79
CA GLY A 177 12.16 9.76 -1.40
C GLY A 177 12.68 8.47 -0.76
N LEU A 178 11.95 7.91 0.19
CA LEU A 178 12.26 6.63 0.83
C LEU A 178 12.37 5.50 -0.21
N THR A 179 11.44 5.43 -1.17
CA THR A 179 11.47 4.47 -2.28
C THR A 179 12.80 4.51 -3.03
N LYS A 180 13.26 5.69 -3.42
CA LYS A 180 14.51 5.89 -4.18
C LYS A 180 15.74 5.54 -3.35
N ALA A 181 15.76 5.88 -2.06
CA ALA A 181 16.84 5.55 -1.15
C ALA A 181 16.96 4.03 -0.96
N MET A 182 15.84 3.37 -0.64
CA MET A 182 15.80 1.93 -0.41
C MET A 182 16.09 1.11 -1.67
N ALA A 183 15.71 1.60 -2.86
CA ALA A 183 16.07 0.96 -4.13
C ALA A 183 17.59 0.88 -4.31
N LYS A 184 18.33 1.92 -3.92
CA LYS A 184 19.79 1.93 -3.97
C LYS A 184 20.41 1.07 -2.88
N GLU A 185 19.89 1.15 -1.66
CA GLU A 185 20.44 0.44 -0.50
C GLU A 185 20.22 -1.08 -0.60
N TRP A 186 19.03 -1.51 -1.05
CA TRP A 186 18.64 -2.91 -1.06
C TRP A 186 18.83 -3.62 -2.40
N GLY A 187 19.26 -2.92 -3.45
CA GLY A 187 19.54 -3.50 -4.76
C GLY A 187 20.56 -4.64 -4.71
N ARG A 188 21.57 -4.55 -3.85
CA ARG A 188 22.56 -5.62 -3.61
C ARG A 188 21.97 -6.92 -3.05
N TYR A 189 20.77 -6.84 -2.44
CA TYR A 189 20.00 -8.00 -1.94
C TYR A 189 18.94 -8.46 -2.92
N LYS A 190 18.99 -7.98 -4.17
CA LYS A 190 18.00 -8.26 -5.22
C LYS A 190 16.58 -7.84 -4.83
N VAL A 191 16.44 -6.74 -4.08
CA VAL A 191 15.15 -6.15 -3.75
C VAL A 191 14.90 -4.95 -4.65
N THR A 192 13.81 -4.98 -5.41
CA THR A 192 13.33 -3.80 -6.12
C THR A 192 12.35 -3.03 -5.23
N VAL A 193 12.48 -1.72 -5.20
CA VAL A 193 11.62 -0.84 -4.40
C VAL A 193 11.02 0.22 -5.31
N ASN A 194 9.70 0.21 -5.46
CA ASN A 194 8.98 1.14 -6.34
C ASN A 194 7.79 1.77 -5.61
N SER A 195 7.23 2.80 -6.20
CA SER A 195 6.07 3.51 -5.68
C SER A 195 4.99 3.62 -6.75
N VAL A 196 3.71 3.50 -6.36
CA VAL A 196 2.56 3.80 -7.20
C VAL A 196 1.84 5.01 -6.63
N ALA A 197 1.81 6.10 -7.38
CA ALA A 197 1.14 7.34 -7.02
C ALA A 197 -0.28 7.35 -7.62
N PHE A 198 -1.27 7.10 -6.78
CA PHE A 198 -2.66 7.09 -7.21
C PHE A 198 -3.21 8.51 -7.39
N GLY A 199 -3.98 8.70 -8.48
CA GLY A 199 -4.91 9.80 -8.64
C GLY A 199 -6.24 9.50 -7.94
N LEU A 200 -7.33 9.92 -8.56
CA LEU A 200 -8.69 9.65 -8.04
C LEU A 200 -9.04 8.17 -8.25
N ILE A 201 -9.13 7.41 -7.15
CA ILE A 201 -9.63 6.02 -7.15
C ILE A 201 -10.94 5.99 -6.34
N LYS A 202 -11.97 5.39 -6.89
CA LYS A 202 -13.31 5.29 -6.26
C LYS A 202 -13.27 4.30 -5.11
N THR A 203 -13.31 4.82 -3.89
CA THR A 203 -13.32 4.03 -2.65
C THR A 203 -14.32 4.67 -1.68
N ARG A 204 -14.64 4.00 -0.58
CA ARG A 204 -15.47 4.57 0.49
C ARG A 204 -14.99 5.97 0.95
N LEU A 205 -13.68 6.24 0.92
CA LEU A 205 -13.11 7.54 1.30
C LEU A 205 -13.35 8.63 0.26
N THR A 206 -13.60 8.25 -0.99
CA THR A 206 -13.77 9.15 -2.14
C THR A 206 -15.15 9.04 -2.78
N GLU A 207 -16.07 8.22 -2.22
CA GLU A 207 -17.44 8.14 -2.69
C GLU A 207 -18.16 9.47 -2.49
N ALA A 208 -19.12 9.73 -3.39
CA ALA A 208 -19.95 10.92 -3.29
C ALA A 208 -20.80 10.85 -2.01
N ASP A 209 -20.60 11.80 -1.11
CA ASP A 209 -21.45 11.98 0.06
C ASP A 209 -22.41 13.14 -0.17
N ALA A 210 -23.67 12.79 -0.46
CA ALA A 210 -24.72 13.76 -0.71
C ALA A 210 -25.07 14.60 0.55
N ASP A 211 -24.85 14.05 1.74
CA ASP A 211 -25.23 14.67 2.99
C ASP A 211 -24.06 15.40 3.69
N ALA A 212 -22.86 15.39 3.09
CA ALA A 212 -21.65 16.08 3.58
C ALA A 212 -21.33 15.87 5.08
N GLY A 213 -21.68 14.70 5.63
CA GLY A 213 -21.59 14.43 7.06
C GLY A 213 -21.04 13.06 7.47
N ALA A 214 -20.71 12.22 6.50
CA ALA A 214 -20.14 10.92 6.81
C ALA A 214 -18.78 11.08 7.51
N SER A 215 -18.60 10.36 8.61
CA SER A 215 -17.34 10.33 9.35
C SER A 215 -16.98 8.89 9.72
N ILE A 216 -15.71 8.65 9.88
CA ILE A 216 -15.18 7.39 10.41
C ILE A 216 -14.36 7.70 11.67
N ASP A 217 -14.35 6.77 12.61
CA ASP A 217 -13.41 6.82 13.71
C ASP A 217 -12.11 6.09 13.30
N ILE A 218 -10.98 6.75 13.54
CA ILE A 218 -9.65 6.17 13.39
C ILE A 218 -8.88 6.47 14.66
N GLU A 219 -8.71 5.46 15.49
CA GLU A 219 -7.96 5.55 16.75
C GLU A 219 -8.48 6.69 17.67
N GLY A 220 -9.81 6.82 17.79
CA GLY A 220 -10.46 7.84 18.59
C GLY A 220 -10.55 9.23 17.92
N ARG A 221 -10.16 9.32 16.65
CA ARG A 221 -10.23 10.55 15.84
C ARG A 221 -11.40 10.49 14.88
N THR A 222 -12.30 11.45 14.98
CA THR A 222 -13.40 11.59 14.02
C THR A 222 -12.90 12.22 12.72
N ILE A 223 -12.76 11.41 11.68
CA ILE A 223 -12.30 11.84 10.36
C ILE A 223 -13.48 11.97 9.41
N LYS A 224 -13.68 13.15 8.83
CA LYS A 224 -14.68 13.34 7.79
C LYS A 224 -14.26 12.60 6.52
N VAL A 225 -15.19 11.87 5.91
CA VAL A 225 -14.99 11.12 4.67
C VAL A 225 -16.05 11.50 3.64
N GLY A 226 -15.81 11.10 2.40
CA GLY A 226 -16.67 11.45 1.29
C GLY A 226 -16.28 12.78 0.63
N VAL A 227 -16.69 12.92 -0.60
CA VAL A 227 -16.40 14.10 -1.44
C VAL A 227 -17.71 14.68 -1.94
N ASN A 228 -17.84 15.99 -1.91
CA ASN A 228 -18.99 16.67 -2.49
C ASN A 228 -19.18 16.19 -3.95
N PRO A 229 -20.40 15.75 -4.36
CA PRO A 229 -20.66 15.19 -5.69
C PRO A 229 -20.24 16.10 -6.85
N GLN A 230 -20.40 17.43 -6.69
CA GLN A 230 -19.98 18.38 -7.72
C GLN A 230 -18.45 18.50 -7.84
N ILE A 231 -17.75 18.45 -6.71
CA ILE A 231 -16.28 18.42 -6.69
C ILE A 231 -15.76 17.14 -7.35
N LEU A 232 -16.38 16.01 -7.04
CA LEU A 232 -16.04 14.71 -7.63
C LEU A 232 -16.25 14.73 -9.16
N LYS A 233 -17.40 15.21 -9.62
CA LYS A 233 -17.71 15.36 -11.05
C LYS A 233 -16.71 16.26 -11.77
N ASN A 234 -16.34 17.39 -11.17
CA ASN A 234 -15.35 18.29 -11.72
C ASN A 234 -13.96 17.64 -11.76
N ALA A 235 -13.58 16.88 -10.74
CA ALA A 235 -12.32 16.14 -10.71
C ALA A 235 -12.28 15.06 -11.80
N GLU A 236 -13.37 14.31 -12.00
CA GLU A 236 -13.47 13.31 -13.08
C GLU A 236 -13.40 13.93 -14.47
N ALA A 237 -14.01 15.09 -14.67
CA ALA A 237 -13.95 15.81 -15.96
C ALA A 237 -12.53 16.27 -16.34
N MET A 238 -11.64 16.42 -15.37
CA MET A 238 -10.22 16.76 -15.61
C MET A 238 -9.34 15.52 -15.87
N ILE A 239 -9.87 14.31 -15.74
CA ILE A 239 -9.14 13.08 -16.02
C ILE A 239 -9.31 12.73 -17.50
N PRO A 240 -8.23 12.60 -18.30
CA PRO A 240 -8.34 12.28 -19.73
C PRO A 240 -9.14 11.01 -20.04
N LEU A 241 -9.09 9.99 -19.17
CA LEU A 241 -9.93 8.79 -19.30
C LEU A 241 -11.40 9.02 -18.89
N GLY A 242 -11.80 10.24 -18.50
CA GLY A 242 -13.18 10.66 -18.23
C GLY A 242 -13.80 10.10 -16.95
N ARG A 243 -13.04 9.44 -16.07
CA ARG A 243 -13.54 8.84 -14.83
C ARG A 243 -12.45 8.63 -13.79
N GLY A 244 -12.84 8.48 -12.55
CA GLY A 244 -11.96 7.90 -11.52
C GLY A 244 -11.65 6.43 -11.80
N GLY A 245 -10.49 5.96 -11.33
CA GLY A 245 -10.10 4.55 -11.39
C GLY A 245 -10.89 3.71 -10.38
N HIS A 246 -10.95 2.40 -10.63
CA HIS A 246 -11.52 1.45 -9.68
C HIS A 246 -10.42 0.82 -8.81
N PRO A 247 -10.73 0.33 -7.59
CA PRO A 247 -9.75 -0.30 -6.70
C PRO A 247 -8.99 -1.48 -7.35
N HIS A 248 -9.65 -2.29 -8.17
CA HIS A 248 -9.00 -3.39 -8.88
C HIS A 248 -7.99 -2.89 -9.95
N GLU A 249 -8.22 -1.72 -10.57
CA GLU A 249 -7.26 -1.11 -11.51
C GLU A 249 -6.03 -0.60 -10.75
N ALA A 250 -6.23 -0.01 -9.56
CA ALA A 250 -5.16 0.37 -8.66
C ALA A 250 -4.33 -0.85 -8.20
N ALA A 251 -4.99 -1.96 -7.86
CA ALA A 251 -4.34 -3.23 -7.54
C ALA A 251 -3.52 -3.77 -8.72
N GLY A 252 -4.04 -3.65 -9.94
CA GLY A 252 -3.30 -3.98 -11.16
C GLY A 252 -1.99 -3.20 -11.29
N ALA A 253 -2.02 -1.88 -11.02
CA ALA A 253 -0.82 -1.04 -11.09
C ALA A 253 0.24 -1.45 -10.04
N VAL A 254 -0.18 -1.84 -8.83
CA VAL A 254 0.74 -2.40 -7.80
C VAL A 254 1.30 -3.74 -8.26
N TYR A 255 0.46 -4.61 -8.79
CA TYR A 255 0.85 -5.94 -9.26
C TYR A 255 1.94 -5.90 -10.34
N LEU A 256 1.95 -4.89 -11.23
CA LEU A 256 3.01 -4.71 -12.24
C LEU A 256 4.42 -4.68 -11.62
N PHE A 257 4.58 -4.19 -10.40
CA PHE A 257 5.86 -4.17 -9.69
C PHE A 257 6.14 -5.44 -8.89
N CYS A 258 5.16 -6.35 -8.75
CA CYS A 258 5.31 -7.60 -7.99
C CYS A 258 5.75 -8.79 -8.85
N ILE A 259 5.65 -8.70 -10.17
CA ILE A 259 5.91 -9.79 -11.12
C ILE A 259 7.38 -9.85 -11.57
N PRO A 260 7.86 -11.01 -12.09
CA PRO A 260 9.23 -11.18 -12.55
C PRO A 260 9.63 -10.20 -13.67
N GLU A 261 8.70 -9.82 -14.55
CA GLU A 261 8.96 -8.88 -15.64
C GLU A 261 9.41 -7.49 -15.19
N SER A 262 9.18 -7.17 -13.91
CA SER A 262 9.66 -5.93 -13.29
C SER A 262 10.98 -6.07 -12.50
N ASN A 263 11.72 -7.18 -12.65
CA ASN A 263 12.95 -7.40 -11.89
C ASN A 263 14.04 -6.35 -12.13
N TYR A 264 14.01 -5.66 -13.25
CA TYR A 264 14.97 -4.58 -13.56
C TYR A 264 14.40 -3.18 -13.35
N VAL A 265 13.19 -3.06 -12.78
CA VAL A 265 12.53 -1.78 -12.48
C VAL A 265 12.63 -1.51 -10.98
N SER A 266 13.42 -0.50 -10.59
CA SER A 266 13.60 -0.11 -9.19
C SER A 266 13.78 1.40 -9.04
N GLY A 267 13.32 1.97 -7.93
CA GLY A 267 13.39 3.39 -7.63
C GLY A 267 12.38 4.25 -8.39
N GLN A 268 11.37 3.67 -9.03
CA GLN A 268 10.41 4.37 -9.86
C GLN A 268 9.18 4.83 -9.09
N VAL A 269 8.57 5.90 -9.56
CA VAL A 269 7.26 6.39 -9.11
C VAL A 269 6.33 6.36 -10.32
N LEU A 270 5.42 5.39 -10.33
CA LEU A 270 4.42 5.24 -11.39
C LEU A 270 3.16 6.02 -11.02
N VAL A 271 2.76 6.98 -11.84
CA VAL A 271 1.46 7.66 -11.67
C VAL A 271 0.37 6.80 -12.27
N CYS A 272 -0.61 6.42 -11.44
CA CYS A 272 -1.82 5.72 -11.83
C CYS A 272 -3.03 6.66 -11.65
N GLY A 273 -3.24 7.57 -12.61
CA GLY A 273 -4.17 8.70 -12.50
C GLY A 273 -5.03 8.95 -13.74
N GLY A 274 -5.15 7.98 -14.67
CA GLY A 274 -6.00 8.12 -15.86
C GLY A 274 -5.55 9.19 -16.83
N GLY A 275 -4.25 9.55 -16.84
CA GLY A 275 -3.66 10.59 -17.69
C GLY A 275 -3.67 12.00 -17.07
N ARG A 276 -4.27 12.18 -15.88
CA ARG A 276 -4.15 13.43 -15.13
C ARG A 276 -2.77 13.49 -14.47
N PRO A 277 -2.01 14.61 -14.65
CA PRO A 277 -0.77 14.82 -13.95
C PRO A 277 -0.97 14.98 -12.45
#